data_4d4160e4efd3a9ae73dcd0e5724bfb8b
#
_entry.id   4d4160e4efd3a9ae73dcd0e5724bfb8b
#
_cell.length_a   1.000
_cell.length_b   1.000
_cell.length_c   1.000
_cell.angle_alpha   90.00
_cell.angle_beta   90.00
_cell.angle_gamma   90.00
#
_symmetry.space_group_name_H-M   'P 1'
#
loop_
_entity.id
_entity.type
_entity.pdbx_description
1 polymer ?
#
loop_
_entity_poly.entity_id
_entity_poly.type
_entity_poly.pdbx_seq_one_letter_code
_entity_poly.pdbx_strand_id
1 'polypeptide(L)'
;MSDFKNLDRLLQKYVDDGLPNCSCMIAKKGEILYENYFGWADKENTVPLTADHVFRQASLTKIAMYTTGMMLYEQGRFLMSDPLYEYFPEFRHSTKIIQLPNGTLEEVPVEHPITVKQIFNMTCGLPYEMIIGGIPVHHPTAKAMADEMKALRANGYFTLRDQIKAAARVPLAFEPGTRFLYGFASELTAGLLEVLCDKPAEQVIKEMLFEPLDMDSSANFLFGDLESRLVKNYYLKPGKTLADPDCLTVPDKVHEASFVGPLGTVPGFARVITNCRDYTKLMQMLANGGIHNGEHILGRKTIDLIRTNTLTPTMIKEDFSNDYLAGYGYGSVSYTHLTLPTT
;
A
#
# COMPACT_ATOMS: atom_id res chain seq x y z
N MET A 1 -16.14 -24.38 20.45
CA MET A 1 -15.50 -23.99 19.17
C MET A 1 -16.58 -23.48 18.24
N SER A 2 -16.43 -22.27 17.71
CA SER A 2 -17.35 -21.77 16.68
C SER A 2 -17.27 -22.68 15.46
N ASP A 3 -18.44 -23.09 14.94
CA ASP A 3 -18.50 -23.91 13.72
C ASP A 3 -18.37 -23.02 12.50
N PHE A 4 -17.21 -23.05 11.82
CA PHE A 4 -16.89 -22.26 10.61
C PHE A 4 -17.36 -22.93 9.30
N LYS A 5 -18.18 -24.00 9.34
CA LYS A 5 -18.64 -24.70 8.13
C LYS A 5 -19.36 -23.82 7.11
N ASN A 6 -20.05 -22.76 7.56
CA ASN A 6 -20.68 -21.82 6.65
C ASN A 6 -19.65 -20.96 5.89
N LEU A 7 -18.56 -20.60 6.58
CA LEU A 7 -17.44 -19.89 5.97
C LEU A 7 -16.71 -20.79 4.97
N ASP A 8 -16.43 -22.05 5.33
CA ASP A 8 -15.83 -23.02 4.41
C ASP A 8 -16.66 -23.17 3.14
N ARG A 9 -17.98 -23.34 3.26
CA ARG A 9 -18.88 -23.44 2.10
C ARG A 9 -18.88 -22.18 1.24
N LEU A 10 -18.83 -21.01 1.84
CA LEU A 10 -18.77 -19.74 1.11
C LEU A 10 -17.46 -19.60 0.34
N LEU A 11 -16.33 -19.86 1.00
CA LEU A 11 -15.01 -19.73 0.38
C LEU A 11 -14.80 -20.78 -0.71
N GLN A 12 -15.23 -22.03 -0.49
CA GLN A 12 -15.21 -23.07 -1.52
C GLN A 12 -16.09 -22.69 -2.72
N LYS A 13 -17.28 -22.12 -2.46
CA LYS A 13 -18.16 -21.65 -3.54
C LYS A 13 -17.48 -20.60 -4.43
N TYR A 14 -16.71 -19.67 -3.89
CA TYR A 14 -15.97 -18.70 -4.71
C TYR A 14 -14.95 -19.39 -5.63
N VAL A 15 -14.28 -20.43 -5.15
CA VAL A 15 -13.35 -21.22 -5.96
C VAL A 15 -14.11 -22.02 -7.03
N ASP A 16 -15.22 -22.62 -6.67
CA ASP A 16 -16.09 -23.36 -7.61
C ASP A 16 -16.67 -22.44 -8.70
N ASP A 17 -16.98 -21.17 -8.33
CA ASP A 17 -17.45 -20.13 -9.25
C ASP A 17 -16.31 -19.53 -10.14
N GLY A 18 -15.07 -20.01 -10.01
CA GLY A 18 -13.95 -19.67 -10.90
C GLY A 18 -12.80 -18.89 -10.28
N LEU A 19 -12.89 -18.45 -9.01
CA LEU A 19 -11.75 -17.83 -8.32
C LEU A 19 -10.59 -18.84 -8.24
N PRO A 20 -9.36 -18.50 -8.66
CA PRO A 20 -8.25 -19.46 -8.64
C PRO A 20 -7.94 -20.01 -7.27
N ASN A 21 -7.99 -19.15 -6.25
CA ASN A 21 -7.73 -19.50 -4.86
C ASN A 21 -8.23 -18.43 -3.89
N CYS A 22 -8.35 -18.81 -2.64
CA CYS A 22 -8.43 -17.89 -1.51
C CYS A 22 -7.88 -18.54 -0.24
N SER A 23 -7.36 -17.72 0.66
CA SER A 23 -6.98 -18.10 2.02
C SER A 23 -7.71 -17.21 3.01
N CYS A 24 -8.07 -17.78 4.16
CA CYS A 24 -8.73 -17.04 5.23
C CYS A 24 -8.20 -17.47 6.59
N MET A 25 -7.87 -16.49 7.41
CA MET A 25 -7.48 -16.70 8.80
C MET A 25 -8.27 -15.76 9.70
N ILE A 26 -8.76 -16.28 10.82
CA ILE A 26 -9.41 -15.52 11.88
C ILE A 26 -8.63 -15.73 13.17
N ALA A 27 -8.19 -14.63 13.75
CA ALA A 27 -7.44 -14.64 14.99
C ALA A 27 -8.08 -13.70 16.01
N LYS A 28 -7.98 -14.03 17.29
CA LYS A 28 -8.48 -13.21 18.39
C LYS A 28 -7.58 -13.34 19.61
N LYS A 29 -7.08 -12.23 20.11
CA LYS A 29 -6.24 -12.17 21.32
C LYS A 29 -5.03 -13.11 21.28
N GLY A 30 -4.36 -13.22 20.14
CA GLY A 30 -3.22 -14.11 19.94
C GLY A 30 -3.57 -15.53 19.54
N GLU A 31 -4.83 -15.95 19.64
CA GLU A 31 -5.30 -17.30 19.28
C GLU A 31 -5.83 -17.32 17.85
N ILE A 32 -5.42 -18.32 17.06
CA ILE A 32 -5.97 -18.60 15.73
C ILE A 32 -7.22 -19.46 15.91
N LEU A 33 -8.37 -18.89 15.56
CA LEU A 33 -9.66 -19.56 15.66
C LEU A 33 -10.05 -20.31 14.40
N TYR A 34 -9.52 -19.87 13.25
CA TYR A 34 -9.78 -20.43 11.93
C TYR A 34 -8.61 -20.17 11.00
N GLU A 35 -8.25 -21.19 10.22
CA GLU A 35 -7.26 -21.11 9.16
C GLU A 35 -7.65 -22.11 8.07
N ASN A 36 -7.82 -21.65 6.83
CA ASN A 36 -8.11 -22.56 5.73
C ASN A 36 -7.65 -21.95 4.38
N TYR A 37 -7.44 -22.85 3.41
CA TYR A 37 -6.87 -22.59 2.09
C TYR A 37 -7.66 -23.33 1.04
N PHE A 38 -8.09 -22.63 -0.03
CA PHE A 38 -8.97 -23.17 -1.06
C PHE A 38 -8.39 -22.88 -2.44
N GLY A 39 -8.57 -23.83 -3.37
CA GLY A 39 -8.13 -23.70 -4.76
C GLY A 39 -6.64 -23.98 -4.97
N TRP A 40 -6.01 -23.25 -5.90
CA TRP A 40 -4.74 -23.61 -6.49
C TRP A 40 -3.71 -22.48 -6.36
N ALA A 41 -2.49 -22.80 -5.94
CA ALA A 41 -1.34 -21.90 -6.06
C ALA A 41 -0.94 -21.72 -7.53
N ASP A 42 -1.02 -22.80 -8.31
CA ASP A 42 -0.90 -22.83 -9.76
C ASP A 42 -2.03 -23.71 -10.34
N LYS A 43 -3.03 -23.08 -10.96
CA LYS A 43 -4.23 -23.76 -11.45
C LYS A 43 -3.93 -24.65 -12.66
N GLU A 44 -3.04 -24.20 -13.57
CA GLU A 44 -2.68 -24.94 -14.78
C GLU A 44 -1.93 -26.24 -14.43
N ASN A 45 -1.06 -26.18 -13.42
CA ASN A 45 -0.28 -27.34 -12.98
C ASN A 45 -0.94 -28.09 -11.81
N THR A 46 -2.17 -27.72 -11.44
CA THR A 46 -2.94 -28.36 -10.36
C THR A 46 -2.20 -28.43 -9.02
N VAL A 47 -1.41 -27.38 -8.69
CA VAL A 47 -0.73 -27.25 -7.41
C VAL A 47 -1.70 -26.67 -6.39
N PRO A 48 -2.14 -27.42 -5.36
CA PRO A 48 -3.11 -26.93 -4.40
C PRO A 48 -2.51 -25.80 -3.54
N LEU A 49 -3.35 -24.84 -3.15
CA LEU A 49 -2.96 -23.80 -2.21
C LEU A 49 -2.75 -24.37 -0.81
N THR A 50 -1.66 -23.97 -0.14
CA THR A 50 -1.33 -24.36 1.24
C THR A 50 -0.89 -23.15 2.06
N ALA A 51 -0.69 -23.36 3.37
CA ALA A 51 -0.19 -22.33 4.29
C ALA A 51 1.20 -21.77 3.93
N ASP A 52 2.00 -22.56 3.23
CA ASP A 52 3.39 -22.20 2.92
C ASP A 52 3.49 -21.28 1.70
N HIS A 53 2.44 -21.18 0.91
CA HIS A 53 2.42 -20.32 -0.27
C HIS A 53 2.38 -18.85 0.11
N VAL A 54 3.16 -18.03 -0.63
CA VAL A 54 3.27 -16.60 -0.44
C VAL A 54 2.57 -15.85 -1.57
N PHE A 55 2.01 -14.69 -1.23
CA PHE A 55 1.23 -13.85 -2.12
C PHE A 55 1.89 -12.48 -2.30
N ARG A 56 1.72 -11.89 -3.45
CA ARG A 56 2.02 -10.48 -3.71
C ARG A 56 0.97 -9.60 -3.03
N GLN A 57 1.35 -8.83 -2.03
CA GLN A 57 0.42 -8.07 -1.19
C GLN A 57 -0.09 -6.77 -1.81
N ALA A 58 0.42 -6.37 -2.96
CA ALA A 58 0.03 -5.11 -3.58
C ALA A 58 -0.05 -3.97 -2.54
N SER A 59 -1.18 -3.26 -2.44
CA SER A 59 -1.34 -2.13 -1.53
C SER A 59 -1.41 -2.49 -0.04
N LEU A 60 -1.55 -3.75 0.34
CA LEU A 60 -1.38 -4.17 1.72
C LEU A 60 0.07 -3.97 2.21
N THR A 61 1.04 -3.86 1.30
CA THR A 61 2.41 -3.40 1.58
C THR A 61 2.44 -2.10 2.39
N LYS A 62 1.51 -1.19 2.13
CA LYS A 62 1.43 0.11 2.82
C LYS A 62 1.24 -0.04 4.33
N ILE A 63 0.49 -1.05 4.76
CA ILE A 63 0.28 -1.27 6.20
C ILE A 63 1.61 -1.58 6.89
N ALA A 64 2.43 -2.47 6.32
CA ALA A 64 3.75 -2.76 6.87
C ALA A 64 4.67 -1.53 6.84
N MET A 65 4.76 -0.87 5.69
CA MET A 65 5.63 0.27 5.49
C MET A 65 5.29 1.46 6.39
N TYR A 66 4.00 1.86 6.43
CA TYR A 66 3.57 2.97 7.29
C TYR A 66 3.67 2.62 8.78
N THR A 67 3.44 1.34 9.16
CA THR A 67 3.67 0.89 10.54
C THR A 67 5.14 1.07 10.93
N THR A 68 6.07 0.67 10.06
CA THR A 68 7.51 0.91 10.28
C THR A 68 7.83 2.40 10.38
N GLY A 69 7.22 3.23 9.53
CA GLY A 69 7.33 4.70 9.64
C GLY A 69 6.83 5.23 10.98
N MET A 70 5.73 4.70 11.49
CA MET A 70 5.20 5.09 12.81
C MET A 70 6.08 4.63 13.98
N MET A 71 6.83 3.53 13.82
CA MET A 71 7.85 3.12 14.80
C MET A 71 8.98 4.14 14.85
N LEU A 72 9.46 4.66 13.71
CA LEU A 72 10.45 5.73 13.66
C LEU A 72 9.90 7.06 14.23
N TYR A 73 8.63 7.38 13.99
CA TYR A 73 7.95 8.51 14.60
C TYR A 73 7.93 8.40 16.14
N GLU A 74 7.56 7.23 16.66
CA GLU A 74 7.56 6.97 18.11
C GLU A 74 8.95 7.11 18.74
N GLN A 75 10.01 6.78 17.98
CA GLN A 75 11.40 6.99 18.36
C GLN A 75 11.86 8.46 18.27
N GLY A 76 11.00 9.37 17.83
CA GLY A 76 11.31 10.79 17.69
C GLY A 76 12.26 11.12 16.54
N ARG A 77 12.35 10.24 15.52
CA ARG A 77 13.25 10.42 14.36
C ARG A 77 12.78 11.51 13.40
N PHE A 78 11.52 11.92 13.47
CA PHE A 78 10.92 13.01 12.72
C PHE A 78 9.64 13.50 13.40
N LEU A 79 9.14 14.67 12.98
CA LEU A 79 7.84 15.18 13.37
C LEU A 79 6.86 15.13 12.18
N MET A 80 5.58 14.91 12.46
CA MET A 80 4.54 14.96 11.42
C MET A 80 4.42 16.35 10.75
N SER A 81 4.84 17.40 11.44
CA SER A 81 4.87 18.78 10.95
C SER A 81 6.10 19.14 10.15
N ASP A 82 7.12 18.28 10.11
CA ASP A 82 8.36 18.60 9.41
C ASP A 82 8.07 18.81 7.91
N PRO A 83 8.65 19.85 7.30
CA PRO A 83 8.57 20.03 5.85
C PRO A 83 9.30 18.89 5.14
N LEU A 84 8.64 18.32 4.15
CA LEU A 84 9.19 17.19 3.38
C LEU A 84 10.55 17.50 2.74
N TYR A 85 10.81 18.77 2.39
CA TYR A 85 12.07 19.19 1.78
C TYR A 85 13.29 19.08 2.72
N GLU A 86 13.09 18.87 4.03
CA GLU A 86 14.22 18.59 4.94
C GLU A 86 14.81 17.19 4.69
N TYR A 87 14.00 16.28 4.20
CA TYR A 87 14.39 14.91 3.82
C TYR A 87 14.65 14.77 2.31
N PHE A 88 13.90 15.52 1.51
CA PHE A 88 13.97 15.55 0.04
C PHE A 88 14.03 16.98 -0.45
N PRO A 89 15.23 17.59 -0.51
CA PRO A 89 15.42 19.01 -0.87
C PRO A 89 14.78 19.42 -2.20
N GLU A 90 14.54 18.46 -3.09
CA GLU A 90 13.90 18.66 -4.40
C GLU A 90 12.45 19.18 -4.27
N PHE A 91 11.77 18.96 -3.14
CA PHE A 91 10.42 19.46 -2.90
C PHE A 91 10.36 20.88 -2.31
N ARG A 92 11.48 21.58 -2.18
CA ARG A 92 11.53 22.94 -1.60
C ARG A 92 10.71 23.96 -2.38
N HIS A 93 10.62 23.79 -3.69
CA HIS A 93 9.95 24.73 -4.60
C HIS A 93 8.83 24.03 -5.38
N SER A 94 8.03 23.24 -4.68
CA SER A 94 6.88 22.55 -5.29
C SER A 94 5.87 23.55 -5.85
N THR A 95 5.24 23.17 -6.95
CA THR A 95 4.15 23.89 -7.60
C THR A 95 2.85 23.07 -7.54
N LYS A 96 1.72 23.72 -7.79
CA LYS A 96 0.40 23.08 -7.89
C LYS A 96 -0.35 23.56 -9.12
N ILE A 97 -1.29 22.77 -9.59
CA ILE A 97 -2.22 23.19 -10.65
C ILE A 97 -3.45 23.82 -9.99
N ILE A 98 -3.82 25.01 -10.47
CA ILE A 98 -5.08 25.69 -10.14
C ILE A 98 -5.94 25.84 -11.38
N GLN A 99 -7.25 25.91 -11.20
CA GLN A 99 -8.20 26.28 -12.27
C GLN A 99 -8.66 27.72 -12.09
N LEU A 100 -8.39 28.54 -13.07
CA LEU A 100 -8.84 29.94 -13.11
C LEU A 100 -10.37 30.01 -13.39
N PRO A 101 -11.04 31.15 -13.09
CA PRO A 101 -12.46 31.32 -13.33
C PRO A 101 -12.90 31.13 -14.79
N ASN A 102 -12.01 31.33 -15.75
CA ASN A 102 -12.25 31.10 -17.17
C ASN A 102 -12.07 29.63 -17.60
N GLY A 103 -11.79 28.73 -16.65
CA GLY A 103 -11.56 27.29 -16.88
C GLY A 103 -10.13 26.92 -17.28
N THR A 104 -9.23 27.91 -17.49
CA THR A 104 -7.81 27.66 -17.81
C THR A 104 -7.09 27.07 -16.59
N LEU A 105 -6.22 26.09 -16.83
CA LEU A 105 -5.35 25.53 -15.80
C LEU A 105 -4.00 26.27 -15.81
N GLU A 106 -3.53 26.62 -14.64
CA GLU A 106 -2.26 27.33 -14.43
C GLU A 106 -1.43 26.65 -13.36
N GLU A 107 -0.11 26.61 -13.55
CA GLU A 107 0.84 26.13 -12.57
C GLU A 107 1.35 27.30 -11.74
N VAL A 108 1.19 27.18 -10.40
CA VAL A 108 1.60 28.23 -9.44
C VAL A 108 2.37 27.60 -8.28
N PRO A 109 3.22 28.35 -7.56
CA PRO A 109 3.84 27.86 -6.33
C PRO A 109 2.79 27.42 -5.29
N VAL A 110 3.13 26.41 -4.49
CA VAL A 110 2.33 26.07 -3.29
C VAL A 110 2.43 27.20 -2.25
N GLU A 111 1.38 27.35 -1.46
CA GLU A 111 1.35 28.32 -0.35
C GLU A 111 2.09 27.81 0.88
N HIS A 112 2.07 26.49 1.08
CA HIS A 112 2.72 25.82 2.20
C HIS A 112 3.49 24.60 1.69
N PRO A 113 4.65 24.28 2.26
CA PRO A 113 5.40 23.09 1.89
C PRO A 113 4.61 21.82 2.20
N ILE A 114 4.86 20.76 1.43
CA ILE A 114 4.41 19.43 1.80
C ILE A 114 5.01 19.06 3.16
N THR A 115 4.22 18.49 4.06
CA THR A 115 4.69 17.99 5.37
C THR A 115 4.73 16.46 5.39
N VAL A 116 5.49 15.88 6.32
CA VAL A 116 5.52 14.43 6.55
C VAL A 116 4.12 13.88 6.83
N LYS A 117 3.28 14.60 7.60
CA LYS A 117 1.87 14.21 7.80
C LYS A 117 1.13 13.96 6.50
N GLN A 118 1.37 14.77 5.48
CA GLN A 118 0.62 14.72 4.21
C GLN A 118 1.04 13.55 3.32
N ILE A 119 2.24 13.00 3.50
CA ILE A 119 2.59 11.72 2.85
C ILE A 119 2.02 10.52 3.62
N PHE A 120 1.87 10.60 4.95
CA PHE A 120 1.25 9.53 5.72
C PHE A 120 -0.27 9.43 5.52
N ASN A 121 -0.96 10.52 5.24
CA ASN A 121 -2.41 10.53 5.07
C ASN A 121 -2.89 10.77 3.63
N MET A 122 -2.01 10.62 2.64
CA MET A 122 -2.34 10.72 1.22
C MET A 122 -2.94 12.09 0.81
N THR A 123 -2.48 13.18 1.42
CA THR A 123 -2.95 14.53 1.09
C THR A 123 -1.87 15.43 0.47
N CYS A 124 -0.75 14.86 0.00
CA CYS A 124 0.35 15.62 -0.61
C CYS A 124 0.07 16.10 -2.04
N GLY A 125 -0.92 15.52 -2.74
CA GLY A 125 -1.29 15.97 -4.10
C GLY A 125 -0.51 15.31 -5.26
N LEU A 126 0.29 14.26 -5.01
CA LEU A 126 1.01 13.50 -6.04
C LEU A 126 0.27 12.21 -6.39
N PRO A 127 -0.23 12.03 -7.63
CA PRO A 127 -0.90 10.81 -8.09
C PRO A 127 0.11 9.69 -8.36
N TYR A 128 -0.40 8.46 -8.58
CA TYR A 128 0.32 7.49 -9.37
C TYR A 128 0.29 7.86 -10.86
N GLU A 129 1.20 7.28 -11.65
CA GLU A 129 1.16 7.36 -13.12
C GLU A 129 -0.06 6.65 -13.73
N MET A 130 -0.63 5.70 -12.99
CA MET A 130 -1.88 5.02 -13.34
C MET A 130 -3.05 5.74 -12.69
N ILE A 131 -4.21 5.69 -13.36
CA ILE A 131 -5.45 6.24 -12.83
C ILE A 131 -5.97 5.32 -11.71
N ILE A 132 -5.46 5.54 -10.52
CA ILE A 132 -6.01 4.96 -9.31
C ILE A 132 -6.42 6.13 -8.42
N GLY A 133 -7.70 6.49 -8.48
CA GLY A 133 -8.35 7.42 -7.56
C GLY A 133 -8.11 8.91 -7.82
N GLY A 134 -9.16 9.64 -7.97
CA GLY A 134 -9.30 11.03 -7.57
C GLY A 134 -9.04 12.12 -8.59
N ILE A 135 -8.14 11.99 -9.57
CA ILE A 135 -7.97 13.01 -10.62
C ILE A 135 -8.19 12.43 -12.02
N PRO A 136 -8.77 13.22 -12.95
CA PRO A 136 -8.95 12.77 -14.33
C PRO A 136 -7.63 12.51 -15.05
N VAL A 137 -7.61 11.55 -15.99
CA VAL A 137 -6.44 11.20 -16.82
C VAL A 137 -5.80 12.38 -17.51
N HIS A 138 -6.63 13.31 -17.95
CA HIS A 138 -6.19 14.51 -18.67
C HIS A 138 -5.74 15.65 -17.73
N HIS A 139 -5.75 15.43 -16.40
CA HIS A 139 -5.24 16.43 -15.47
C HIS A 139 -3.72 16.61 -15.69
N PRO A 140 -3.22 17.87 -15.76
CA PRO A 140 -1.80 18.13 -16.03
C PRO A 140 -0.84 17.38 -15.13
N THR A 141 -1.14 17.29 -13.84
CA THR A 141 -0.34 16.53 -12.86
C THR A 141 -0.26 15.03 -13.21
N ALA A 142 -1.38 14.40 -13.61
CA ALA A 142 -1.39 12.98 -13.98
C ALA A 142 -0.55 12.75 -15.24
N LYS A 143 -0.66 13.64 -16.21
CA LYS A 143 0.16 13.59 -17.43
C LYS A 143 1.65 13.79 -17.11
N ALA A 144 1.99 14.80 -16.32
CA ALA A 144 3.38 15.08 -15.93
C ALA A 144 3.99 13.87 -15.17
N MET A 145 3.25 13.24 -14.25
CA MET A 145 3.69 12.04 -13.55
C MET A 145 3.96 10.89 -14.53
N ALA A 146 3.06 10.64 -15.47
CA ALA A 146 3.23 9.59 -16.47
C ALA A 146 4.45 9.87 -17.37
N ASP A 147 4.65 11.11 -17.81
CA ASP A 147 5.78 11.50 -18.64
C ASP A 147 7.12 11.34 -17.89
N GLU A 148 7.22 11.77 -16.63
CA GLU A 148 8.40 11.63 -15.78
C GLU A 148 8.75 10.15 -15.52
N MET A 149 7.77 9.32 -15.17
CA MET A 149 7.99 7.89 -14.93
C MET A 149 8.35 7.16 -16.23
N LYS A 150 7.79 7.55 -17.37
CA LYS A 150 8.17 7.03 -18.68
C LYS A 150 9.62 7.38 -19.04
N ALA A 151 10.02 8.64 -18.84
CA ALA A 151 11.39 9.08 -19.07
C ALA A 151 12.39 8.34 -18.17
N LEU A 152 12.03 8.14 -16.91
CA LEU A 152 12.87 7.41 -15.96
C LEU A 152 13.09 5.95 -16.43
N ARG A 153 12.03 5.25 -16.85
CA ARG A 153 12.13 3.88 -17.39
C ARG A 153 12.95 3.78 -18.68
N ALA A 154 12.88 4.79 -19.54
CA ALA A 154 13.63 4.81 -20.79
C ALA A 154 15.15 4.88 -20.56
N ASN A 155 15.60 5.35 -19.40
CA ASN A 155 17.01 5.40 -19.01
C ASN A 155 17.55 4.08 -18.41
N GLY A 156 16.71 3.04 -18.29
CA GLY A 156 17.08 1.74 -17.76
C GLY A 156 16.92 1.61 -16.26
N TYR A 157 17.96 1.14 -15.57
CA TYR A 157 17.90 0.95 -14.10
C TYR A 157 17.74 2.29 -13.36
N PHE A 158 16.89 2.32 -12.35
CA PHE A 158 16.69 3.46 -11.46
C PHE A 158 16.31 3.01 -10.04
N THR A 159 16.59 3.84 -9.07
CA THR A 159 16.33 3.62 -7.65
C THR A 159 15.01 4.28 -7.20
N LEU A 160 14.55 3.95 -5.99
CA LEU A 160 13.46 4.70 -5.35
C LEU A 160 13.79 6.20 -5.23
N ARG A 161 15.05 6.55 -4.93
CA ARG A 161 15.52 7.93 -4.87
C ARG A 161 15.40 8.64 -6.22
N ASP A 162 15.66 7.96 -7.33
CA ASP A 162 15.49 8.54 -8.67
C ASP A 162 14.01 8.77 -9.01
N GLN A 163 13.12 7.89 -8.58
CA GLN A 163 11.67 8.09 -8.71
C GLN A 163 11.20 9.30 -7.91
N ILE A 164 11.69 9.47 -6.68
CA ILE A 164 11.35 10.61 -5.82
C ILE A 164 11.82 11.92 -6.47
N LYS A 165 13.04 11.95 -7.04
CA LYS A 165 13.53 13.10 -7.79
C LYS A 165 12.69 13.40 -9.04
N ALA A 166 12.24 12.36 -9.74
CA ALA A 166 11.34 12.52 -10.88
C ALA A 166 9.98 13.09 -10.44
N ALA A 167 9.39 12.53 -9.39
CA ALA A 167 8.12 13.00 -8.83
C ALA A 167 8.18 14.44 -8.31
N ALA A 168 9.34 14.90 -7.83
CA ALA A 168 9.52 16.27 -7.37
C ALA A 168 9.45 17.34 -8.49
N ARG A 169 9.55 16.94 -9.76
CA ARG A 169 9.35 17.82 -10.92
C ARG A 169 7.90 17.92 -11.37
N VAL A 170 7.01 17.14 -10.74
CA VAL A 170 5.59 17.08 -11.10
C VAL A 170 4.83 18.13 -10.29
N PRO A 171 4.05 19.04 -10.93
CA PRO A 171 3.18 19.94 -10.18
C PRO A 171 2.11 19.16 -9.43
N LEU A 172 1.82 19.55 -8.20
CA LEU A 172 0.80 18.91 -7.38
C LEU A 172 -0.61 19.13 -7.97
N ALA A 173 -1.51 18.20 -7.73
CA ALA A 173 -2.89 18.31 -8.21
C ALA A 173 -3.69 19.38 -7.47
N PHE A 174 -3.26 19.76 -6.28
CA PHE A 174 -3.90 20.75 -5.40
C PHE A 174 -2.93 21.22 -4.31
N GLU A 175 -3.33 22.21 -3.52
CA GLU A 175 -2.58 22.65 -2.33
C GLU A 175 -2.43 21.51 -1.32
N PRO A 176 -1.19 21.19 -0.85
CA PRO A 176 -0.96 20.12 0.10
C PRO A 176 -1.86 20.22 1.33
N GLY A 177 -2.50 19.11 1.70
CA GLY A 177 -3.36 19.04 2.87
C GLY A 177 -4.81 19.49 2.64
N THR A 178 -5.20 19.88 1.43
CA THR A 178 -6.57 20.34 1.15
C THR A 178 -7.50 19.25 0.62
N ARG A 179 -6.96 18.21 -0.02
CA ARG A 179 -7.72 17.09 -0.59
C ARG A 179 -7.02 15.76 -0.38
N PHE A 180 -7.75 14.67 -0.47
CA PHE A 180 -7.22 13.32 -0.46
C PHE A 180 -6.94 12.85 -1.89
N LEU A 181 -5.75 12.28 -2.11
CA LEU A 181 -5.37 11.66 -3.38
C LEU A 181 -4.52 10.41 -3.12
N TYR A 182 -5.10 9.25 -3.33
CA TYR A 182 -4.38 7.99 -3.24
C TYR A 182 -3.31 7.91 -4.34
N GLY A 183 -2.02 7.93 -3.97
CA GLY A 183 -0.96 8.06 -4.96
C GLY A 183 0.44 7.86 -4.42
N PHE A 184 1.39 8.60 -4.96
CA PHE A 184 2.84 8.47 -4.80
C PHE A 184 3.35 8.74 -3.35
N ALA A 185 2.49 9.15 -2.45
CA ALA A 185 2.82 9.37 -1.04
C ALA A 185 3.45 8.13 -0.36
N SER A 186 3.10 6.93 -0.81
CA SER A 186 3.71 5.70 -0.30
C SER A 186 5.19 5.57 -0.66
N GLU A 187 5.58 5.93 -1.86
CA GLU A 187 6.97 5.90 -2.31
C GLU A 187 7.80 6.97 -1.58
N LEU A 188 7.21 8.14 -1.30
CA LEU A 188 7.83 9.15 -0.45
C LEU A 188 8.04 8.64 0.98
N THR A 189 7.09 7.91 1.52
CA THR A 189 7.23 7.32 2.87
C THR A 189 8.30 6.23 2.88
N ALA A 190 8.37 5.36 1.87
CA ALA A 190 9.46 4.39 1.74
C ALA A 190 10.83 5.07 1.66
N GLY A 191 10.95 6.14 0.85
CA GLY A 191 12.17 6.94 0.78
C GLY A 191 12.53 7.65 2.09
N LEU A 192 11.52 8.05 2.89
CA LEU A 192 11.75 8.62 4.22
C LEU A 192 12.40 7.58 5.15
N LEU A 193 11.97 6.30 5.09
CA LEU A 193 12.64 5.24 5.84
C LEU A 193 14.11 5.12 5.45
N GLU A 194 14.43 5.19 4.15
CA GLU A 194 15.82 5.14 3.66
C GLU A 194 16.66 6.30 4.21
N VAL A 195 16.13 7.52 4.13
CA VAL A 195 16.85 8.72 4.62
C VAL A 195 17.07 8.68 6.13
N LEU A 196 16.06 8.25 6.90
CA LEU A 196 16.14 8.22 8.36
C LEU A 196 17.07 7.11 8.90
N CYS A 197 17.19 5.99 8.18
CA CYS A 197 17.94 4.82 8.64
C CYS A 197 19.28 4.61 7.91
N ASP A 198 19.53 5.35 6.83
CA ASP A 198 20.69 5.15 5.93
C ASP A 198 20.80 3.68 5.44
N LYS A 199 19.65 3.09 5.13
CA LYS A 199 19.50 1.71 4.67
C LYS A 199 18.38 1.64 3.64
N PRO A 200 18.38 0.64 2.73
CA PRO A 200 17.25 0.37 1.85
C PRO A 200 15.95 0.16 2.64
N ALA A 201 14.84 0.68 2.15
CA ALA A 201 13.55 0.64 2.87
C ALA A 201 13.11 -0.80 3.22
N GLU A 202 13.36 -1.76 2.34
CA GLU A 202 13.06 -3.17 2.58
C GLU A 202 13.87 -3.76 3.73
N GLN A 203 15.13 -3.35 3.89
CA GLN A 203 15.96 -3.76 5.01
C GLN A 203 15.44 -3.16 6.33
N VAL A 204 15.04 -1.89 6.30
CA VAL A 204 14.44 -1.22 7.47
C VAL A 204 13.16 -1.93 7.90
N ILE A 205 12.27 -2.25 6.95
CA ILE A 205 11.01 -2.97 7.25
C ILE A 205 11.30 -4.36 7.79
N LYS A 206 12.25 -5.08 7.19
CA LYS A 206 12.65 -6.41 7.65
C LYS A 206 13.13 -6.36 9.10
N GLU A 207 14.13 -5.53 9.39
CA GLU A 207 14.76 -5.45 10.72
C GLU A 207 13.83 -4.91 11.81
N MET A 208 12.99 -3.91 11.47
CA MET A 208 12.14 -3.26 12.46
C MET A 208 10.77 -3.91 12.63
N LEU A 209 10.27 -4.61 11.62
CA LEU A 209 8.89 -5.13 11.65
C LEU A 209 8.83 -6.64 11.44
N PHE A 210 9.42 -7.19 10.38
CA PHE A 210 9.26 -8.61 10.06
C PHE A 210 9.96 -9.50 11.07
N GLU A 211 11.22 -9.22 11.40
CA GLU A 211 12.00 -10.00 12.37
C GLU A 211 11.37 -9.96 13.78
N PRO A 212 11.01 -8.79 14.36
CA PRO A 212 10.35 -8.74 15.65
C PRO A 212 8.96 -9.39 15.73
N LEU A 213 8.32 -9.60 14.58
CA LEU A 213 7.03 -10.28 14.48
C LEU A 213 7.15 -11.74 14.06
N ASP A 214 8.36 -12.30 13.96
CA ASP A 214 8.60 -13.68 13.49
C ASP A 214 7.98 -13.95 12.11
N MET A 215 8.01 -12.94 11.20
CA MET A 215 7.41 -13.03 9.86
C MET A 215 8.42 -13.61 8.86
N ASP A 216 8.84 -14.85 9.06
CA ASP A 216 9.96 -15.51 8.35
C ASP A 216 9.69 -15.75 6.85
N SER A 217 8.43 -15.79 6.44
CA SER A 217 8.00 -15.92 5.03
C SER A 217 7.66 -14.58 4.39
N SER A 218 8.11 -13.46 4.98
CA SER A 218 7.81 -12.11 4.51
C SER A 218 9.05 -11.41 4.00
N ALA A 219 8.95 -10.82 2.82
CA ALA A 219 10.04 -10.09 2.19
C ALA A 219 9.51 -9.05 1.20
N ASN A 220 10.38 -8.12 0.77
CA ASN A 220 10.07 -7.18 -0.30
C ASN A 220 10.58 -7.64 -1.68
N PHE A 221 11.26 -8.77 -1.74
CA PHE A 221 11.81 -9.38 -2.95
C PHE A 221 11.61 -10.89 -2.94
N LEU A 222 11.53 -11.47 -4.13
CA LEU A 222 11.68 -12.90 -4.30
C LEU A 222 13.17 -13.28 -4.20
N PHE A 223 13.49 -14.15 -3.26
CA PHE A 223 14.79 -14.76 -3.12
C PHE A 223 14.67 -16.15 -2.46
N GLY A 224 15.61 -17.04 -2.78
CA GLY A 224 15.66 -18.36 -2.20
C GLY A 224 14.39 -19.19 -2.50
N ASP A 225 13.82 -19.78 -1.47
CA ASP A 225 12.64 -20.65 -1.56
C ASP A 225 11.32 -19.90 -1.80
N LEU A 226 11.26 -18.58 -1.54
CA LEU A 226 10.04 -17.79 -1.76
C LEU A 226 9.57 -17.81 -3.21
N GLU A 227 10.49 -17.92 -4.18
CA GLU A 227 10.15 -17.99 -5.60
C GLU A 227 9.33 -19.25 -5.91
N SER A 228 9.72 -20.39 -5.36
CA SER A 228 9.04 -21.67 -5.55
C SER A 228 7.68 -21.75 -4.84
N ARG A 229 7.46 -20.89 -3.84
CA ARG A 229 6.25 -20.82 -3.01
C ARG A 229 5.27 -19.72 -3.47
N LEU A 230 5.64 -18.93 -4.48
CA LEU A 230 4.85 -17.79 -4.92
C LEU A 230 3.61 -18.24 -5.68
N VAL A 231 2.45 -17.79 -5.20
CA VAL A 231 1.17 -18.01 -5.87
C VAL A 231 1.14 -17.31 -7.23
N LYS A 232 0.68 -18.01 -8.24
CA LYS A 232 0.53 -17.48 -9.59
C LYS A 232 -0.57 -16.42 -9.64
N ASN A 233 -0.30 -15.30 -10.30
CA ASN A 233 -1.30 -14.27 -10.51
C ASN A 233 -2.21 -14.64 -11.69
N TYR A 234 -3.48 -14.30 -11.53
CA TYR A 234 -4.49 -14.45 -12.56
C TYR A 234 -5.21 -13.12 -12.76
N TYR A 235 -5.50 -12.80 -14.01
CA TYR A 235 -6.24 -11.63 -14.42
C TYR A 235 -7.50 -12.03 -15.16
N LEU A 236 -8.57 -11.32 -14.89
CA LEU A 236 -9.80 -11.49 -15.64
C LEU A 236 -9.62 -10.89 -17.04
N LYS A 237 -9.92 -11.66 -18.08
CA LYS A 237 -9.88 -11.16 -19.47
C LYS A 237 -10.91 -10.05 -19.65
N PRO A 238 -10.60 -9.01 -20.45
CA PRO A 238 -11.54 -7.91 -20.70
C PRO A 238 -12.92 -8.40 -21.16
N GLY A 239 -13.97 -7.89 -20.54
CA GLY A 239 -15.36 -8.25 -20.86
C GLY A 239 -15.82 -9.62 -20.39
N LYS A 240 -15.00 -10.33 -19.61
CA LYS A 240 -15.34 -11.62 -18.99
C LYS A 240 -15.71 -11.46 -17.52
N THR A 241 -16.46 -12.43 -17.01
CA THR A 241 -16.74 -12.64 -15.57
C THR A 241 -16.14 -13.97 -15.12
N LEU A 242 -16.05 -14.22 -13.84
CA LEU A 242 -15.54 -15.51 -13.31
C LEU A 242 -16.43 -16.70 -13.72
N ALA A 243 -17.68 -16.46 -14.06
CA ALA A 243 -18.59 -17.51 -14.56
C ALA A 243 -18.34 -17.91 -16.03
N ASP A 244 -17.57 -17.13 -16.77
CA ASP A 244 -17.27 -17.43 -18.17
C ASP A 244 -16.17 -18.48 -18.30
N PRO A 245 -16.27 -19.44 -19.22
CA PRO A 245 -15.17 -20.34 -19.54
C PRO A 245 -13.92 -19.56 -19.98
N ASP A 246 -12.76 -20.05 -19.59
CA ASP A 246 -11.46 -19.46 -19.96
C ASP A 246 -11.36 -17.95 -19.69
N CYS A 247 -12.03 -17.48 -18.62
CA CYS A 247 -12.08 -16.07 -18.27
C CYS A 247 -10.74 -15.51 -17.73
N LEU A 248 -9.86 -16.37 -17.27
CA LEU A 248 -8.59 -16.00 -16.67
C LEU A 248 -7.43 -16.04 -17.67
N THR A 249 -6.46 -15.18 -17.44
CA THR A 249 -5.17 -15.18 -18.12
C THR A 249 -4.06 -14.95 -17.11
N VAL A 250 -2.90 -15.53 -17.37
CA VAL A 250 -1.67 -15.24 -16.59
C VAL A 250 -1.00 -14.03 -17.22
N PRO A 251 -0.53 -13.05 -16.43
CA PRO A 251 0.20 -11.91 -16.96
C PRO A 251 1.49 -12.37 -17.66
N ASP A 252 1.98 -11.56 -18.58
CA ASP A 252 3.29 -11.80 -19.15
C ASP A 252 4.42 -11.60 -18.10
N LYS A 253 5.61 -12.12 -18.43
CA LYS A 253 6.76 -12.04 -17.51
C LYS A 253 7.16 -10.60 -17.15
N VAL A 254 6.94 -9.65 -18.06
CA VAL A 254 7.24 -8.23 -17.80
C VAL A 254 6.29 -7.68 -16.75
N HIS A 255 5.02 -8.00 -16.86
CA HIS A 255 4.01 -7.58 -15.88
C HIS A 255 4.22 -8.28 -14.52
N GLU A 256 4.59 -9.55 -14.50
CA GLU A 256 4.97 -10.25 -13.27
C GLU A 256 6.21 -9.65 -12.61
N ALA A 257 7.25 -9.37 -13.40
CA ALA A 257 8.46 -8.70 -12.92
C ALA A 257 8.16 -7.34 -12.27
N SER A 258 7.11 -6.64 -12.72
CA SER A 258 6.69 -5.36 -12.13
C SER A 258 6.19 -5.45 -10.69
N PHE A 259 5.93 -6.65 -10.17
CA PHE A 259 5.48 -6.87 -8.80
C PHE A 259 6.53 -7.49 -7.87
N VAL A 260 7.63 -8.01 -8.42
CA VAL A 260 8.62 -8.80 -7.65
C VAL A 260 10.06 -8.58 -8.10
N GLY A 261 10.33 -7.56 -8.88
CA GLY A 261 11.69 -7.28 -9.32
C GLY A 261 12.57 -6.64 -8.24
N PRO A 262 13.90 -6.69 -8.41
CA PRO A 262 14.80 -5.94 -7.55
C PRO A 262 14.53 -4.45 -7.61
N LEU A 263 14.76 -3.73 -6.51
CA LEU A 263 14.69 -2.27 -6.45
C LEU A 263 15.39 -1.65 -7.67
N GLY A 264 14.67 -0.77 -8.36
CA GLY A 264 15.20 -0.08 -9.53
C GLY A 264 14.92 -0.72 -10.89
N THR A 265 14.47 -1.96 -10.98
CA THR A 265 13.98 -2.55 -12.24
C THR A 265 12.49 -2.40 -12.41
N VAL A 266 11.79 -1.95 -11.37
CA VAL A 266 10.34 -1.85 -11.30
C VAL A 266 9.94 -0.50 -10.75
N PRO A 267 8.91 0.17 -11.31
CA PRO A 267 8.38 1.40 -10.75
C PRO A 267 7.90 1.20 -9.33
N GLY A 268 8.51 1.91 -8.39
CA GLY A 268 8.07 1.95 -7.02
C GLY A 268 8.86 1.04 -6.06
N PHE A 269 8.61 1.24 -4.81
CA PHE A 269 9.07 0.41 -3.73
C PHE A 269 8.60 -1.04 -3.95
N ALA A 270 9.52 -2.00 -3.82
CA ALA A 270 9.19 -3.41 -3.96
C ALA A 270 8.12 -3.82 -2.94
N ARG A 271 7.11 -4.50 -3.42
CA ARG A 271 5.92 -4.81 -2.61
C ARG A 271 6.17 -6.00 -1.72
N VAL A 272 5.54 -6.01 -0.56
CA VAL A 272 5.62 -7.12 0.37
C VAL A 272 5.06 -8.38 -0.27
N ILE A 273 5.82 -9.45 -0.13
CA ILE A 273 5.44 -10.83 -0.40
C ILE A 273 5.36 -11.51 0.95
N THR A 274 4.27 -12.18 1.24
CA THR A 274 4.06 -12.84 2.53
C THR A 274 2.96 -13.91 2.43
N ASN A 275 2.90 -14.79 3.41
CA ASN A 275 1.78 -15.73 3.55
C ASN A 275 0.70 -15.21 4.51
N CYS A 276 -0.41 -15.92 4.58
CA CYS A 276 -1.54 -15.55 5.44
C CYS A 276 -1.17 -15.56 6.93
N ARG A 277 -0.33 -16.50 7.36
CA ARG A 277 0.10 -16.65 8.76
C ARG A 277 0.92 -15.45 9.22
N ASP A 278 1.95 -15.08 8.46
CA ASP A 278 2.82 -13.96 8.81
C ASP A 278 2.06 -12.64 8.79
N TYR A 279 1.25 -12.41 7.75
CA TYR A 279 0.48 -11.16 7.69
C TYR A 279 -0.54 -11.06 8.85
N THR A 280 -1.06 -12.19 9.32
CA THR A 280 -1.93 -12.24 10.50
C THR A 280 -1.20 -11.84 11.79
N LYS A 281 0.11 -12.12 11.93
CA LYS A 281 0.90 -11.65 13.08
C LYS A 281 0.94 -10.12 13.13
N LEU A 282 1.19 -9.45 11.99
CA LEU A 282 1.12 -7.99 11.88
C LEU A 282 -0.28 -7.46 12.24
N MET A 283 -1.34 -8.07 11.70
CA MET A 283 -2.71 -7.64 12.00
C MET A 283 -3.06 -7.84 13.48
N GLN A 284 -2.64 -8.94 14.11
CA GLN A 284 -2.84 -9.16 15.53
C GLN A 284 -2.05 -8.18 16.39
N MET A 285 -0.80 -7.89 16.07
CA MET A 285 0.01 -6.88 16.77
C MET A 285 -0.71 -5.53 16.78
N LEU A 286 -1.22 -5.07 15.62
CA LEU A 286 -1.97 -3.83 15.53
C LEU A 286 -3.30 -3.88 16.31
N ALA A 287 -4.02 -5.01 16.25
CA ALA A 287 -5.28 -5.20 16.97
C ALA A 287 -5.10 -5.30 18.50
N ASN A 288 -3.95 -5.84 18.94
CA ASN A 288 -3.60 -6.01 20.34
C ASN A 288 -2.94 -4.76 20.96
N GLY A 289 -3.02 -3.60 20.30
CA GLY A 289 -2.47 -2.33 20.83
C GLY A 289 -0.95 -2.26 20.78
N GLY A 290 -0.32 -2.91 19.80
CA GLY A 290 1.11 -2.86 19.55
C GLY A 290 1.91 -3.97 20.21
N ILE A 291 1.26 -5.02 20.72
CA ILE A 291 1.91 -6.11 21.46
C ILE A 291 1.93 -7.39 20.61
N HIS A 292 3.09 -8.03 20.52
CA HIS A 292 3.30 -9.34 19.93
C HIS A 292 4.09 -10.23 20.93
N ASN A 293 3.59 -11.44 21.20
CA ASN A 293 4.21 -12.41 22.12
C ASN A 293 4.60 -11.82 23.51
N GLY A 294 3.86 -10.83 24.00
CA GLY A 294 4.13 -10.16 25.28
C GLY A 294 5.09 -8.97 25.17
N GLU A 295 5.70 -8.75 24.02
CA GLU A 295 6.63 -7.66 23.76
C GLU A 295 5.93 -6.46 23.10
N HIS A 296 6.35 -5.25 23.48
CA HIS A 296 5.87 -4.02 22.87
C HIS A 296 6.65 -3.73 21.58
N ILE A 297 5.99 -3.92 20.44
CA ILE A 297 6.51 -3.58 19.12
C ILE A 297 6.23 -2.12 18.79
N LEU A 298 5.05 -1.60 19.22
CA LEU A 298 4.60 -0.24 19.02
C LEU A 298 3.74 0.22 20.20
N GLY A 299 3.87 1.44 20.61
CA GLY A 299 3.13 2.00 21.74
C GLY A 299 1.63 2.13 21.43
N ARG A 300 0.79 1.90 22.44
CA ARG A 300 -0.67 1.97 22.28
C ARG A 300 -1.15 3.32 21.75
N LYS A 301 -0.52 4.43 22.17
CA LYS A 301 -0.87 5.78 21.71
C LYS A 301 -0.56 5.96 20.22
N THR A 302 0.50 5.34 19.73
CA THR A 302 0.85 5.34 18.32
C THR A 302 -0.15 4.51 17.52
N ILE A 303 -0.62 3.37 18.04
CA ILE A 303 -1.73 2.60 17.45
C ILE A 303 -3.02 3.43 17.39
N ASP A 304 -3.35 4.16 18.46
CA ASP A 304 -4.53 5.05 18.48
C ASP A 304 -4.40 6.13 17.38
N LEU A 305 -3.19 6.71 17.23
CA LEU A 305 -2.91 7.72 16.19
C LEU A 305 -3.05 7.13 14.77
N ILE A 306 -2.54 5.91 14.53
CA ILE A 306 -2.67 5.18 13.26
C ILE A 306 -4.15 5.06 12.85
N ARG A 307 -5.03 4.79 13.81
CA ARG A 307 -6.46 4.53 13.61
C ARG A 307 -7.33 5.78 13.58
N THR A 308 -6.78 6.93 14.00
CA THR A 308 -7.53 8.20 14.05
C THR A 308 -7.68 8.76 12.64
N ASN A 309 -8.91 9.08 12.24
CA ASN A 309 -9.16 9.77 10.99
C ASN A 309 -8.47 11.14 10.97
N THR A 310 -7.72 11.40 9.91
CA THR A 310 -6.98 12.66 9.72
C THR A 310 -7.56 13.54 8.61
N LEU A 311 -8.58 13.04 7.90
CA LEU A 311 -9.24 13.79 6.84
C LEU A 311 -10.30 14.74 7.41
N THR A 312 -10.43 15.89 6.78
CA THR A 312 -11.48 16.87 7.13
C THR A 312 -12.87 16.40 6.65
N PRO A 313 -13.96 16.91 7.21
CA PRO A 313 -15.31 16.62 6.71
C PRO A 313 -15.48 16.94 5.23
N THR A 314 -14.84 17.99 4.72
CA THR A 314 -14.87 18.37 3.30
C THR A 314 -14.19 17.29 2.43
N MET A 315 -12.98 16.83 2.80
CA MET A 315 -12.30 15.74 2.08
C MET A 315 -13.14 14.48 2.05
N ILE A 316 -13.75 14.12 3.19
CA ILE A 316 -14.61 12.93 3.28
C ILE A 316 -15.79 13.07 2.32
N LYS A 317 -16.44 14.23 2.29
CA LYS A 317 -17.59 14.49 1.42
C LYS A 317 -17.22 14.49 -0.06
N GLU A 318 -16.08 15.06 -0.42
CA GLU A 318 -15.67 15.26 -1.81
C GLU A 318 -14.86 14.08 -2.38
N ASP A 319 -13.97 13.49 -1.59
CA ASP A 319 -13.01 12.50 -2.05
C ASP A 319 -13.38 11.06 -1.64
N PHE A 320 -14.30 10.87 -0.65
CA PHE A 320 -14.79 9.59 -0.14
C PHE A 320 -16.27 9.33 -0.41
N SER A 321 -16.82 9.97 -1.44
CA SER A 321 -18.26 9.88 -1.75
C SER A 321 -18.66 8.65 -2.56
N ASN A 322 -17.72 7.80 -2.97
CA ASN A 322 -18.06 6.57 -3.70
C ASN A 322 -18.52 5.46 -2.75
N ASP A 323 -19.25 4.48 -3.28
CA ASP A 323 -19.86 3.38 -2.52
C ASP A 323 -18.86 2.53 -1.72
N TYR A 324 -17.59 2.48 -2.15
CA TYR A 324 -16.54 1.70 -1.48
C TYR A 324 -15.94 2.41 -0.27
N LEU A 325 -15.98 3.73 -0.24
CA LEU A 325 -15.34 4.56 0.79
C LEU A 325 -16.35 5.23 1.72
N ALA A 326 -17.63 5.16 1.41
CA ALA A 326 -18.68 5.74 2.25
C ALA A 326 -18.62 5.17 3.68
N GLY A 327 -18.56 6.05 4.68
CA GLY A 327 -18.45 5.68 6.09
C GLY A 327 -17.01 5.45 6.58
N TYR A 328 -16.02 5.60 5.71
CA TYR A 328 -14.61 5.53 6.07
C TYR A 328 -13.96 6.92 6.09
N GLY A 329 -12.91 7.06 6.89
CA GLY A 329 -11.89 8.08 6.81
C GLY A 329 -10.53 7.46 6.50
N TYR A 330 -9.47 8.23 6.63
CA TYR A 330 -8.10 7.76 6.45
C TYR A 330 -7.24 8.18 7.64
N GLY A 331 -6.58 7.21 8.27
CA GLY A 331 -5.61 7.43 9.33
C GLY A 331 -4.20 7.67 8.77
N SER A 332 -3.19 7.47 9.62
CA SER A 332 -1.79 7.60 9.19
C SER A 332 -1.23 6.34 8.53
N VAL A 333 -2.02 5.28 8.37
CA VAL A 333 -1.57 4.00 7.80
C VAL A 333 -2.56 3.45 6.77
N SER A 334 -3.88 3.56 7.03
CA SER A 334 -4.91 2.94 6.19
C SER A 334 -6.27 3.61 6.42
N TYR A 335 -7.28 3.12 5.69
CA TYR A 335 -8.67 3.48 5.92
C TYR A 335 -9.07 3.17 7.36
N THR A 336 -9.91 4.03 7.95
CA THR A 336 -10.45 3.86 9.30
C THR A 336 -11.95 4.15 9.30
N HIS A 337 -12.70 3.55 10.22
CA HIS A 337 -14.13 3.84 10.37
C HIS A 337 -14.32 5.23 10.99
N LEU A 338 -15.25 6.03 10.45
CA LEU A 338 -15.62 7.33 11.00
C LEU A 338 -16.44 7.19 12.29
N THR A 339 -17.21 6.11 12.40
CA THR A 339 -17.97 5.75 13.59
C THR A 339 -17.61 4.33 13.99
N LEU A 340 -17.20 4.15 15.25
CA LEU A 340 -17.19 2.81 15.83
C LEU A 340 -18.66 2.36 15.96
N PRO A 341 -19.02 1.13 15.57
CA PRO A 341 -20.30 0.58 15.94
C PRO A 341 -20.40 0.63 17.47
N THR A 342 -21.34 1.40 18.00
CA THR A 342 -21.71 1.34 19.41
C THR A 342 -22.55 0.09 19.59
N THR A 343 -21.92 -1.01 19.93
CA THR A 343 -22.57 -2.20 20.46
C THR A 343 -22.14 -2.40 21.91
#